data_4de38b3421475ec1a7628a8c39d49662
#
_entry.id   4de38b3421475ec1a7628a8c39d49662
#
_cell.length_a   1.000
_cell.length_b   1.000
_cell.length_c   1.000
_cell.angle_alpha   90.00
_cell.angle_beta   90.00
_cell.angle_gamma   90.00
#
_symmetry.space_group_name_H-M   'P 1'
#
loop_
_entity.id
_entity.type
_entity.pdbx_description
1 polymer ?
#
loop_
_entity_poly.entity_id
_entity_poly.type
_entity_poly.pdbx_seq_one_letter_code
_entity_poly.pdbx_strand_id
1 'polypeptide(L)'
;MEKSNHPDPLLTPPQPLKPLFEGSVPDSNHFLQHIIEYNNCFRMTSFGANIIREDGFMPTCKIQGQIYHLHGSMVPRPDEPHQFLQIYFISSMLDQLNVRCNIQGTQQLKRRIIEQLQAFFHTNNAVVNMFKTALERMPSDMHKFVIRAD
;
A
#
# COMPACT_ATOMS: atom_id res chain seq x y z
N MET A 1 40.59 -13.88 -3.09
CA MET A 1 39.96 -12.58 -3.30
C MET A 1 38.51 -12.72 -2.88
N GLU A 2 38.19 -12.38 -1.65
CA GLU A 2 36.81 -12.33 -1.17
C GLU A 2 36.13 -11.11 -1.78
N LYS A 3 35.06 -11.34 -2.56
CA LYS A 3 34.16 -10.26 -2.97
C LYS A 3 33.42 -9.81 -1.71
N SER A 4 33.71 -8.61 -1.24
CA SER A 4 32.95 -7.97 -0.17
C SER A 4 31.52 -7.79 -0.66
N ASN A 5 30.62 -8.60 -0.12
CA ASN A 5 29.18 -8.50 -0.34
C ASN A 5 28.62 -7.33 0.50
N HIS A 6 29.02 -6.11 0.19
CA HIS A 6 28.34 -4.94 0.73
C HIS A 6 27.08 -4.70 -0.12
N PRO A 7 25.92 -4.63 0.49
CA PRO A 7 24.71 -4.25 -0.25
C PRO A 7 24.91 -2.85 -0.85
N ASP A 8 24.42 -2.67 -2.06
CA ASP A 8 24.45 -1.36 -2.71
C ASP A 8 23.79 -0.30 -1.81
N PRO A 9 24.35 0.92 -1.75
CA PRO A 9 23.76 1.98 -0.95
C PRO A 9 22.33 2.26 -1.41
N LEU A 10 21.42 2.42 -0.44
CA LEU A 10 20.03 2.75 -0.71
C LEU A 10 19.95 4.05 -1.51
N LEU A 11 19.16 4.05 -2.55
CA LEU A 11 18.90 5.25 -3.34
C LEU A 11 18.21 6.30 -2.48
N THR A 12 18.56 7.57 -2.70
CA THR A 12 17.88 8.69 -2.04
C THR A 12 16.39 8.67 -2.37
N PRO A 13 15.50 8.72 -1.37
CA PRO A 13 14.07 8.75 -1.61
C PRO A 13 13.68 9.94 -2.50
N PRO A 14 12.79 9.75 -3.48
CA PRO A 14 12.31 10.85 -4.30
C PRO A 14 11.34 11.77 -3.53
N GLN A 15 10.99 12.91 -4.13
CA GLN A 15 9.94 13.80 -3.61
C GLN A 15 8.56 13.13 -3.68
N PRO A 16 7.66 13.29 -2.70
CA PRO A 16 7.78 14.10 -1.47
C PRO A 16 8.40 13.33 -0.28
N LEU A 17 8.83 12.09 -0.47
CA LEU A 17 9.30 11.22 0.63
C LEU A 17 10.58 11.74 1.26
N LYS A 18 11.53 12.24 0.47
CA LYS A 18 12.81 12.72 0.96
C LYS A 18 12.66 13.74 2.10
N PRO A 19 12.01 14.90 1.92
CA PRO A 19 11.88 15.89 2.99
C PRO A 19 11.06 15.39 4.19
N LEU A 20 10.09 14.48 3.97
CA LEU A 20 9.32 13.87 5.05
C LEU A 20 10.19 12.97 5.94
N PHE A 21 11.12 12.20 5.34
CA PHE A 21 12.04 11.35 6.09
C PHE A 21 13.19 12.10 6.75
N GLU A 22 13.70 13.15 6.11
CA GLU A 22 14.86 13.93 6.59
C GLU A 22 14.51 14.93 7.69
N GLY A 23 13.25 15.13 8.01
CA GLY A 23 12.83 16.11 9.02
C GLY A 23 12.88 17.56 8.53
N SER A 24 13.00 17.79 7.22
CA SER A 24 13.21 19.13 6.65
C SER A 24 11.93 19.92 6.40
N VAL A 25 10.76 19.33 6.66
CA VAL A 25 9.45 19.99 6.54
C VAL A 25 8.64 19.86 7.82
N PRO A 26 7.71 20.82 8.10
CA PRO A 26 6.90 20.80 9.33
C PRO A 26 6.09 19.53 9.54
N ASP A 27 5.77 18.82 8.47
CA ASP A 27 4.99 17.59 8.51
C ASP A 27 5.80 16.32 8.82
N SER A 28 7.12 16.39 8.84
CA SER A 28 8.01 15.23 9.00
C SER A 28 7.75 14.47 10.30
N ASN A 29 7.69 15.17 11.43
CA ASN A 29 7.45 14.52 12.72
C ASN A 29 6.12 13.76 12.73
N HIS A 30 5.07 14.40 12.24
CA HIS A 30 3.75 13.77 12.16
C HIS A 30 3.77 12.57 11.20
N PHE A 31 4.42 12.71 10.05
CA PHE A 31 4.56 11.63 9.08
C PHE A 31 5.30 10.42 9.68
N LEU A 32 6.43 10.65 10.35
CA LEU A 32 7.23 9.59 10.94
C LEU A 32 6.52 8.88 12.12
N GLN A 33 5.79 9.64 12.93
CA GLN A 33 4.98 9.06 14.03
C GLN A 33 3.84 8.17 13.53
N HIS A 34 3.31 8.44 12.34
CA HIS A 34 2.16 7.74 11.77
C HIS A 34 2.48 7.03 10.44
N ILE A 35 3.75 6.66 10.24
CA ILE A 35 4.20 6.11 8.95
C ILE A 35 3.47 4.81 8.57
N ILE A 36 3.14 3.98 9.57
CA ILE A 36 2.41 2.73 9.35
C ILE A 36 0.99 3.01 8.87
N GLU A 37 0.32 3.98 9.48
CA GLU A 37 -1.05 4.37 9.12
C GLU A 37 -1.08 5.03 7.74
N TYR A 38 -0.09 5.88 7.41
CA TYR A 38 0.05 6.40 6.06
C TYR A 38 0.27 5.29 5.03
N ASN A 39 1.14 4.31 5.33
CA ASN A 39 1.35 3.16 4.46
C ASN A 39 0.06 2.34 4.27
N ASN A 40 -0.74 2.16 5.31
CA ASN A 40 -2.02 1.46 5.23
C ASN A 40 -3.03 2.09 4.28
N CYS A 41 -2.97 3.42 4.07
CA CYS A 41 -3.80 4.11 3.09
C CYS A 41 -3.52 3.69 1.64
N PHE A 42 -2.35 3.12 1.37
CA PHE A 42 -1.85 2.82 0.02
C PHE A 42 -1.64 1.34 -0.25
N ARG A 43 -1.85 0.48 0.73
CA ARG A 43 -1.70 -0.96 0.50
C ARG A 43 -2.72 -1.47 -0.53
N MET A 44 -2.30 -2.41 -1.36
CA MET A 44 -3.10 -2.94 -2.46
C MET A 44 -3.81 -4.24 -2.11
N THR A 45 -3.32 -4.95 -1.08
CA THR A 45 -3.79 -6.28 -0.71
C THR A 45 -3.88 -6.42 0.80
N SER A 46 -4.67 -7.38 1.27
CA SER A 46 -4.58 -7.88 2.64
C SER A 46 -3.71 -9.13 2.70
N PHE A 47 -3.17 -9.43 3.86
CA PHE A 47 -2.49 -10.70 4.09
C PHE A 47 -3.51 -11.81 4.40
N GLY A 48 -3.31 -12.97 3.76
CA GLY A 48 -3.92 -14.22 4.18
C GLY A 48 -2.85 -15.21 4.61
N ALA A 49 -2.95 -15.74 5.81
CA ALA A 49 -2.08 -16.78 6.33
C ALA A 49 -2.76 -17.54 7.46
N ASN A 50 -2.39 -18.80 7.65
CA ASN A 50 -2.77 -19.54 8.84
C ASN A 50 -1.81 -19.19 9.99
N ILE A 51 -2.33 -18.53 11.01
CA ILE A 51 -1.56 -18.13 12.18
C ILE A 51 -1.82 -19.15 13.29
N ILE A 52 -0.77 -19.83 13.73
CA ILE A 52 -0.80 -20.71 14.90
C ILE A 52 -0.32 -19.89 16.10
N ARG A 53 -1.16 -19.77 17.10
CA ARG A 53 -0.78 -19.18 18.38
C ARG A 53 -0.38 -20.32 19.32
N GLU A 54 0.80 -20.24 19.89
CA GLU A 54 1.25 -21.11 20.97
C GLU A 54 1.12 -20.37 22.30
N ASP A 55 0.45 -20.99 23.26
CA ASP A 55 0.37 -20.47 24.61
C ASP A 55 1.69 -20.78 25.33
N GLY A 56 2.37 -19.76 25.80
CA GLY A 56 3.65 -19.90 26.51
C GLY A 56 4.17 -18.58 27.05
N PHE A 57 5.26 -18.68 27.82
CA PHE A 57 5.88 -17.52 28.49
C PHE A 57 6.43 -16.47 27.48
N MET A 58 6.78 -16.90 26.28
CA MET A 58 7.12 -16.04 25.16
C MET A 58 6.33 -16.50 23.94
N PRO A 59 5.10 -15.98 23.75
CA PRO A 59 4.27 -16.38 22.62
C PRO A 59 4.93 -15.96 21.31
N THR A 60 5.22 -16.94 20.46
CA THR A 60 5.73 -16.72 19.11
C THR A 60 4.57 -16.83 18.13
N CYS A 61 4.52 -15.91 17.16
CA CYS A 61 3.59 -16.03 16.04
C CYS A 61 4.21 -16.96 15.00
N LYS A 62 3.67 -18.19 14.88
CA LYS A 62 4.06 -19.11 13.82
C LYS A 62 3.07 -19.01 12.67
N ILE A 63 3.58 -18.94 11.46
CA ILE A 63 2.79 -18.94 10.23
C ILE A 63 2.92 -20.33 9.61
N GLN A 64 1.79 -21.03 9.50
CA GLN A 64 1.75 -22.34 8.85
C GLN A 64 1.31 -22.17 7.41
N GLY A 65 2.04 -22.77 6.50
CA GLY A 65 1.78 -22.71 5.07
C GLY A 65 2.40 -21.47 4.40
N GLN A 66 1.98 -21.22 3.18
CA GLN A 66 2.48 -20.11 2.38
C GLN A 66 1.73 -18.82 2.73
N ILE A 67 2.48 -17.75 2.99
CA ILE A 67 1.90 -16.41 3.11
C ILE A 67 1.44 -15.99 1.71
N TYR A 68 0.22 -15.49 1.62
CA TYR A 68 -0.34 -15.01 0.36
C TYR A 68 -1.06 -13.67 0.55
N HIS A 69 -1.11 -12.88 -0.51
CA HIS A 69 -1.85 -11.64 -0.55
C HIS A 69 -3.26 -11.91 -1.07
N LEU A 70 -4.26 -11.57 -0.24
CA LEU A 70 -5.66 -11.62 -0.66
C LEU A 70 -5.98 -10.34 -1.45
N HIS A 71 -6.39 -10.53 -2.68
CA HIS A 71 -7.00 -9.49 -3.49
C HIS A 71 -8.44 -9.94 -3.80
N GLY A 72 -9.39 -9.09 -3.53
CA GLY A 72 -10.80 -9.35 -3.84
C GLY A 72 -11.16 -8.95 -5.27
N SER A 73 -12.47 -8.83 -5.51
CA SER A 73 -13.00 -8.25 -6.73
C SER A 73 -12.42 -6.84 -6.95
N MET A 74 -12.23 -6.46 -8.22
CA MET A 74 -11.80 -5.11 -8.62
C MET A 74 -12.87 -4.06 -8.34
N VAL A 75 -14.11 -4.49 -8.22
CA VAL A 75 -15.27 -3.65 -7.92
C VAL A 75 -15.82 -4.07 -6.56
N PRO A 76 -16.07 -3.15 -5.64
CA PRO A 76 -16.69 -3.47 -4.36
C PRO A 76 -18.13 -3.96 -4.57
N ARG A 77 -18.67 -4.65 -3.61
CA ARG A 77 -20.11 -4.95 -3.57
C ARG A 77 -20.90 -3.64 -3.42
N PRO A 78 -22.16 -3.58 -3.84
CA PRO A 78 -22.95 -2.34 -3.84
C PRO A 78 -22.97 -1.60 -2.49
N ASP A 79 -22.90 -2.34 -1.39
CA ASP A 79 -22.98 -1.78 -0.03
C ASP A 79 -21.64 -1.73 0.70
N GLU A 80 -20.53 -2.02 0.00
CA GLU A 80 -19.20 -2.04 0.59
C GLU A 80 -18.35 -0.87 0.08
N PRO A 81 -17.56 -0.21 0.96
CA PRO A 81 -16.62 0.81 0.50
C PRO A 81 -15.47 0.19 -0.31
N HIS A 82 -14.91 0.96 -1.20
CA HIS A 82 -13.69 0.56 -1.91
C HIS A 82 -12.54 0.29 -0.94
N GLN A 83 -11.83 -0.83 -1.16
CA GLN A 83 -10.73 -1.26 -0.32
C GLN A 83 -9.51 -1.63 -1.16
N PHE A 84 -8.33 -1.46 -0.59
CA PHE A 84 -7.08 -1.92 -1.18
C PHE A 84 -6.89 -1.48 -2.64
N LEU A 85 -6.68 -2.45 -3.52
CA LEU A 85 -6.47 -2.20 -4.94
C LEU A 85 -7.67 -1.49 -5.61
N GLN A 86 -8.89 -1.74 -5.14
CA GLN A 86 -10.09 -1.11 -5.70
C GLN A 86 -10.05 0.42 -5.67
N ILE A 87 -9.38 1.01 -4.68
CA ILE A 87 -9.27 2.47 -4.55
C ILE A 87 -8.52 3.07 -5.76
N TYR A 88 -7.53 2.36 -6.29
CA TYR A 88 -6.74 2.84 -7.43
C TYR A 88 -7.54 2.90 -8.75
N PHE A 89 -8.70 2.25 -8.81
CA PHE A 89 -9.57 2.22 -9.97
C PHE A 89 -10.74 3.21 -9.93
N ILE A 90 -10.89 3.93 -8.84
CA ILE A 90 -11.78 5.07 -8.80
C ILE A 90 -11.25 6.12 -9.78
N SER A 91 -12.08 6.57 -10.73
CA SER A 91 -11.66 7.47 -11.81
C SER A 91 -11.23 8.86 -11.31
N SER A 92 -11.87 9.34 -10.26
CA SER A 92 -11.60 10.66 -9.68
C SER A 92 -10.51 10.59 -8.60
N MET A 93 -9.42 11.35 -8.77
CA MET A 93 -8.36 11.48 -7.77
C MET A 93 -8.87 12.06 -6.45
N LEU A 94 -9.85 12.94 -6.50
CA LEU A 94 -10.49 13.51 -5.31
C LEU A 94 -11.28 12.45 -4.55
N ASP A 95 -12.02 11.60 -5.25
CA ASP A 95 -12.80 10.54 -4.65
C ASP A 95 -11.88 9.46 -4.06
N GLN A 96 -10.78 9.11 -4.73
CA GLN A 96 -9.74 8.26 -4.16
C GLN A 96 -9.19 8.83 -2.84
N LEU A 97 -8.89 10.13 -2.82
CA LEU A 97 -8.39 10.82 -1.62
C LEU A 97 -9.44 10.77 -0.50
N ASN A 98 -10.71 11.03 -0.81
CA ASN A 98 -11.80 10.97 0.14
C ASN A 98 -11.93 9.57 0.76
N VAL A 99 -11.87 8.51 -0.07
CA VAL A 99 -11.92 7.13 0.41
C VAL A 99 -10.73 6.83 1.33
N ARG A 100 -9.50 7.23 0.95
CA ARG A 100 -8.29 7.01 1.78
C ARG A 100 -8.36 7.72 3.12
N CYS A 101 -8.90 8.94 3.16
CA CYS A 101 -9.09 9.69 4.41
C CYS A 101 -10.17 9.11 5.33
N ASN A 102 -11.05 8.25 4.80
CA ASN A 102 -12.13 7.60 5.56
C ASN A 102 -11.83 6.12 5.92
N ILE A 103 -10.65 5.62 5.62
CA ILE A 103 -10.23 4.28 6.06
C ILE A 103 -10.19 4.28 7.59
N GLN A 104 -10.63 3.19 8.19
CA GLN A 104 -10.56 3.02 9.64
C GLN A 104 -9.10 3.13 10.14
N GLY A 105 -8.89 3.96 11.17
CA GLY A 105 -7.57 4.19 11.74
C GLY A 105 -6.77 5.31 11.08
N THR A 106 -7.37 6.08 10.17
CA THR A 106 -6.68 7.20 9.48
C THR A 106 -7.13 8.59 9.91
N GLN A 107 -8.00 8.67 10.91
CA GLN A 107 -8.65 9.93 11.34
C GLN A 107 -7.66 10.98 11.84
N GLN A 108 -6.53 10.57 12.39
CA GLN A 108 -5.45 11.45 12.86
C GLN A 108 -4.52 11.90 11.74
N LEU A 109 -4.60 11.32 10.55
CA LEU A 109 -3.70 11.62 9.45
C LEU A 109 -4.01 12.95 8.78
N LYS A 110 -2.97 13.61 8.33
CA LYS A 110 -3.11 14.88 7.59
C LYS A 110 -3.47 14.60 6.14
N ARG A 111 -4.65 15.05 5.72
CA ARG A 111 -5.15 14.92 4.35
C ARG A 111 -4.13 15.36 3.30
N ARG A 112 -3.43 16.48 3.53
CA ARG A 112 -2.41 16.99 2.60
C ARG A 112 -1.25 16.04 2.35
N ILE A 113 -0.85 15.26 3.37
CA ILE A 113 0.21 14.25 3.20
C ILE A 113 -0.33 13.07 2.38
N ILE A 114 -1.55 12.61 2.66
CA ILE A 114 -2.20 11.54 1.86
C ILE A 114 -2.30 11.97 0.39
N GLU A 115 -2.67 13.21 0.12
CA GLU A 115 -2.77 13.76 -1.23
C GLU A 115 -1.42 13.77 -1.96
N GLN A 116 -0.36 14.22 -1.30
CA GLN A 116 0.99 14.23 -1.86
C GLN A 116 1.49 12.81 -2.15
N LEU A 117 1.26 11.86 -1.24
CA LEU A 117 1.62 10.47 -1.43
C LEU A 117 0.80 9.82 -2.55
N GLN A 118 -0.49 10.15 -2.66
CA GLN A 118 -1.34 9.66 -3.74
C GLN A 118 -0.82 10.10 -5.10
N ALA A 119 -0.51 11.37 -5.28
CA ALA A 119 0.06 11.89 -6.51
C ALA A 119 1.40 11.21 -6.85
N PHE A 120 2.24 11.04 -5.84
CA PHE A 120 3.53 10.36 -5.98
C PHE A 120 3.38 8.91 -6.44
N PHE A 121 2.51 8.12 -5.81
CA PHE A 121 2.32 6.71 -6.17
C PHE A 121 1.67 6.55 -7.55
N HIS A 122 0.76 7.42 -7.92
CA HIS A 122 0.17 7.39 -9.27
C HIS A 122 1.18 7.65 -10.38
N THR A 123 2.23 8.41 -10.09
CA THR A 123 3.28 8.73 -11.07
C THR A 123 4.41 7.70 -11.07
N ASN A 124 4.82 7.24 -9.87
CA ASN A 124 6.09 6.53 -9.71
C ASN A 124 5.94 5.05 -9.37
N ASN A 125 4.75 4.57 -9.01
CA ASN A 125 4.56 3.17 -8.66
C ASN A 125 4.35 2.31 -9.91
N ALA A 126 5.36 1.51 -10.25
CA ALA A 126 5.33 0.63 -11.42
C ALA A 126 4.16 -0.37 -11.36
N VAL A 127 3.81 -0.86 -10.18
CA VAL A 127 2.68 -1.80 -9.99
C VAL A 127 1.36 -1.11 -10.30
N VAL A 128 1.14 0.12 -9.80
CA VAL A 128 -0.07 0.90 -10.14
C VAL A 128 -0.17 1.13 -11.64
N ASN A 129 0.94 1.51 -12.28
CA ASN A 129 0.97 1.76 -13.72
C ASN A 129 0.71 0.48 -14.53
N MET A 130 1.29 -0.64 -14.11
CA MET A 130 1.05 -1.95 -14.72
C MET A 130 -0.43 -2.35 -14.63
N PHE A 131 -1.07 -2.17 -13.49
CA PHE A 131 -2.49 -2.46 -13.32
C PHE A 131 -3.39 -1.57 -14.18
N LYS A 132 -3.11 -0.27 -14.23
CA LYS A 132 -3.86 0.64 -15.11
C LYS A 132 -3.77 0.21 -16.56
N THR A 133 -2.55 -0.08 -17.05
CA THR A 133 -2.33 -0.55 -18.42
C THR A 133 -3.03 -1.88 -18.71
N ALA A 134 -3.02 -2.81 -17.74
CA ALA A 134 -3.69 -4.09 -17.89
C ALA A 134 -5.22 -3.91 -18.00
N LEU A 135 -5.81 -3.04 -17.17
CA LEU A 135 -7.25 -2.75 -17.23
C LEU A 135 -7.70 -2.13 -18.54
N GLU A 136 -6.91 -1.18 -19.08
CA GLU A 136 -7.22 -0.55 -20.37
C GLU A 136 -7.26 -1.57 -21.52
N ARG A 137 -6.57 -2.70 -21.37
CA ARG A 137 -6.48 -3.76 -22.37
C ARG A 137 -7.45 -4.91 -22.15
N MET A 138 -8.16 -4.95 -21.01
CA MET A 138 -9.07 -6.05 -20.70
C MET A 138 -10.49 -5.76 -21.19
N PRO A 139 -11.19 -6.78 -21.75
CA PRO A 139 -12.63 -6.71 -21.98
C PRO A 139 -13.37 -6.45 -20.66
N SER A 140 -14.45 -5.68 -20.72
CA SER A 140 -15.19 -5.16 -19.56
C SER A 140 -15.82 -6.21 -18.64
N ASP A 141 -15.82 -7.45 -19.01
CA ASP A 141 -16.49 -8.58 -18.31
C ASP A 141 -15.53 -9.58 -17.63
N MET A 142 -14.21 -9.41 -17.74
CA MET A 142 -13.21 -10.34 -17.24
C MET A 142 -12.25 -9.71 -16.22
N HIS A 143 -12.71 -9.46 -14.99
CA HIS A 143 -11.90 -8.80 -13.97
C HIS A 143 -11.37 -9.77 -12.90
N LYS A 144 -10.48 -10.68 -13.28
CA LYS A 144 -9.70 -11.47 -12.31
C LYS A 144 -8.20 -11.26 -12.52
N PHE A 145 -7.56 -10.66 -11.53
CA PHE A 145 -6.11 -10.58 -11.46
C PHE A 145 -5.55 -11.55 -10.44
N VAL A 146 -4.47 -12.23 -10.79
CA VAL A 146 -3.69 -13.04 -9.86
C VAL A 146 -2.29 -12.44 -9.80
N ILE A 147 -1.91 -11.92 -8.64
CA ILE A 147 -0.54 -11.48 -8.38
C ILE A 147 0.21 -12.71 -7.87
N ARG A 148 1.19 -13.17 -8.62
CA ARG A 148 2.14 -14.19 -8.18
C ARG A 148 3.44 -13.48 -7.81
N ALA A 149 3.95 -13.76 -6.61
CA ALA A 149 5.31 -13.45 -6.24
C ALA A 149 6.16 -14.67 -6.68
N ASP A 150 7.09 -14.44 -7.58
CA ASP A 150 8.12 -15.42 -7.94
C ASP A 150 9.29 -15.30 -6.98
#